data_f2a988fbed83b557082d9a1c281ab719
#
_entry.id   f2a988fbed83b557082d9a1c281ab719
#
_cell.length_a   1.000
_cell.length_b   1.000
_cell.length_c   1.000
_cell.angle_alpha   90.00
_cell.angle_beta   90.00
_cell.angle_gamma   90.00
#
_symmetry.space_group_name_H-M   'P 1'
#
loop_
_entity.id
_entity.type
_entity.pdbx_description
1 polymer ?
#
loop_
_entity_poly.entity_id
_entity_poly.type
_entity_poly.pdbx_seq_one_letter_code
_entity_poly.pdbx_strand_id
1 'polypeptide(L)'
;MGDLKERLRKARETSWAHLGKNITFYLPGMFRYNGLRGAYPAVSITGADCQLQCDHCQGKILEPMPAATEPEGLVEICKALADKGSLGVLISGGCDRQGRLPWKDFLSAIYQVKKDTGLYVSVHCGLLDKDTARGLKDAGVDQALLDVIGDDETYRSIYHVDFGVGAIRRTLEALNNAALPVVPHVICGLYYGRMRSEKQALKIISDFEIEQLVIVALMAIRGTPAGTSQGPSAEEVAEVIVEGRKLMPWVRTSFGCARERGNEKMELYAIDAGVNRMALPSDAAIERAKGYGLDIRYQRTCCSVSVDFSAPTW
;
A
#
# COMPACT_ATOMS: atom_id res chain seq x y z
N MET A 1 -9.92 -23.45 15.86
CA MET A 1 -10.47 -23.28 14.48
C MET A 1 -11.89 -22.73 14.45
N GLY A 2 -12.82 -23.11 15.33
CA GLY A 2 -14.19 -22.59 15.34
C GLY A 2 -14.29 -21.06 15.57
N ASP A 3 -13.49 -20.55 16.48
CA ASP A 3 -13.47 -19.11 16.84
C ASP A 3 -12.99 -18.20 15.69
N LEU A 4 -11.92 -18.57 14.96
CA LEU A 4 -11.44 -17.77 13.81
C LEU A 4 -12.49 -17.69 12.70
N LYS A 5 -13.13 -18.81 12.34
CA LYS A 5 -14.18 -18.82 11.29
C LYS A 5 -15.33 -17.90 11.64
N GLU A 6 -15.74 -17.88 12.89
CA GLU A 6 -16.82 -16.99 13.36
C GLU A 6 -16.41 -15.53 13.32
N ARG A 7 -15.17 -15.20 13.68
CA ARG A 7 -14.64 -13.82 13.60
C ARG A 7 -14.51 -13.35 12.16
N LEU A 8 -14.05 -14.20 11.24
CA LEU A 8 -14.02 -13.91 9.80
C LEU A 8 -15.43 -13.63 9.27
N ARG A 9 -16.41 -14.47 9.64
CA ARG A 9 -17.82 -14.28 9.26
C ARG A 9 -18.34 -12.93 9.73
N LYS A 10 -18.15 -12.57 11.01
CA LYS A 10 -18.59 -11.28 11.56
C LYS A 10 -17.92 -10.09 10.87
N ALA A 11 -16.61 -10.16 10.61
CA ALA A 11 -15.89 -9.11 9.88
C ALA A 11 -16.46 -8.91 8.47
N ARG A 12 -16.72 -10.01 7.76
CA ARG A 12 -17.35 -10.00 6.42
C ARG A 12 -18.74 -9.39 6.45
N GLU A 13 -19.58 -9.80 7.39
CA GLU A 13 -20.94 -9.24 7.54
C GLU A 13 -20.91 -7.75 7.81
N THR A 14 -20.00 -7.30 8.68
CA THR A 14 -19.76 -5.87 8.93
C THR A 14 -19.32 -5.15 7.65
N SER A 15 -18.37 -5.73 6.90
CA SER A 15 -17.93 -5.17 5.62
C SER A 15 -19.10 -5.01 4.64
N TRP A 16 -19.90 -6.05 4.45
CA TRP A 16 -21.03 -6.02 3.52
C TRP A 16 -22.14 -5.07 3.94
N ALA A 17 -22.38 -4.93 5.24
CA ALA A 17 -23.37 -3.99 5.76
C ALA A 17 -23.00 -2.53 5.47
N HIS A 18 -21.72 -2.17 5.54
CA HIS A 18 -21.24 -0.80 5.34
C HIS A 18 -20.83 -0.49 3.89
N LEU A 19 -20.29 -1.46 3.16
CA LEU A 19 -19.60 -1.24 1.88
C LEU A 19 -20.20 -2.03 0.71
N GLY A 20 -21.25 -2.84 0.98
CA GLY A 20 -21.89 -3.68 -0.03
C GLY A 20 -21.13 -4.98 -0.34
N LYS A 21 -21.79 -5.87 -1.07
CA LYS A 21 -21.23 -7.17 -1.50
C LYS A 21 -20.45 -7.02 -2.80
N ASN A 22 -19.27 -6.41 -2.73
CA ASN A 22 -18.42 -6.20 -3.89
C ASN A 22 -16.95 -6.43 -3.55
N ILE A 23 -16.16 -6.73 -4.57
CA ILE A 23 -14.72 -6.81 -4.49
C ILE A 23 -14.09 -6.32 -5.81
N THR A 24 -12.98 -5.56 -5.69
CA THR A 24 -12.16 -5.18 -6.84
C THR A 24 -10.84 -5.93 -6.80
N PHE A 25 -10.53 -6.67 -7.85
CA PHE A 25 -9.23 -7.30 -8.05
C PHE A 25 -8.28 -6.39 -8.81
N TYR A 26 -7.02 -6.35 -8.40
CA TYR A 26 -6.02 -5.42 -8.91
C TYR A 26 -4.88 -6.12 -9.63
N LEU A 27 -4.49 -5.57 -10.78
CA LEU A 27 -3.25 -5.90 -11.48
C LEU A 27 -2.30 -4.70 -11.40
N PRO A 28 -1.36 -4.68 -10.43
CA PRO A 28 -0.41 -3.57 -10.28
C PRO A 28 0.55 -3.45 -11.46
N GLY A 29 1.04 -2.23 -11.73
CA GLY A 29 1.83 -1.90 -12.92
C GLY A 29 3.12 -2.69 -13.12
N MET A 30 3.68 -3.27 -12.06
CA MET A 30 4.88 -4.10 -12.11
C MET A 30 4.61 -5.56 -12.51
N PHE A 31 3.33 -5.97 -12.61
CA PHE A 31 2.94 -7.36 -12.83
C PHE A 31 2.27 -7.56 -14.19
N ARG A 32 2.30 -8.82 -14.64
CA ARG A 32 1.58 -9.28 -15.84
C ARG A 32 0.69 -10.47 -15.47
N TYR A 33 -0.49 -10.52 -16.06
CA TYR A 33 -1.44 -11.62 -15.94
C TYR A 33 -2.06 -11.88 -17.31
N ASN A 34 -1.96 -13.11 -17.83
CA ASN A 34 -2.49 -13.53 -19.15
C ASN A 34 -2.13 -12.54 -20.28
N GLY A 35 -0.87 -12.09 -20.33
CA GLY A 35 -0.39 -11.14 -21.34
C GLY A 35 -0.72 -9.67 -21.07
N LEU A 36 -1.66 -9.38 -20.19
CA LEU A 36 -1.99 -8.02 -19.76
C LEU A 36 -0.95 -7.50 -18.75
N ARG A 37 -0.65 -6.22 -18.84
CA ARG A 37 0.18 -5.51 -17.86
C ARG A 37 -0.70 -4.53 -17.08
N GLY A 38 -0.37 -4.34 -15.81
CA GLY A 38 -0.95 -3.26 -15.03
C GLY A 38 -0.66 -1.88 -15.66
N ALA A 39 -1.57 -0.94 -15.49
CA ALA A 39 -1.50 0.40 -16.10
C ALA A 39 -1.18 1.49 -15.05
N TYR A 40 -0.46 1.13 -14.00
CA TYR A 40 -0.09 2.03 -12.89
C TYR A 40 1.35 1.74 -12.43
N PRO A 41 2.35 2.16 -13.21
CA PRO A 41 3.75 1.91 -12.88
C PRO A 41 4.21 2.72 -11.66
N ALA A 42 5.30 2.24 -11.04
CA ALA A 42 6.02 2.98 -10.00
C ALA A 42 7.28 3.61 -10.61
N VAL A 43 7.65 4.81 -10.15
CA VAL A 43 8.85 5.56 -10.54
C VAL A 43 9.58 5.98 -9.27
N SER A 44 10.91 5.83 -9.24
CA SER A 44 11.73 6.23 -8.10
C SER A 44 12.43 7.58 -8.36
N ILE A 45 12.17 8.56 -7.49
CA ILE A 45 12.83 9.89 -7.55
C ILE A 45 14.24 9.90 -6.94
N THR A 46 14.69 8.77 -6.41
CA THR A 46 16.05 8.61 -5.86
C THR A 46 16.82 7.49 -6.57
N GLY A 47 16.28 6.94 -7.66
CA GLY A 47 16.82 5.74 -8.27
C GLY A 47 16.78 4.55 -7.29
N ALA A 48 17.88 3.85 -7.13
CA ALA A 48 18.03 2.75 -6.18
C ALA A 48 18.61 3.22 -4.81
N ASP A 49 18.89 4.52 -4.66
CA ASP A 49 19.52 5.04 -3.45
C ASP A 49 18.52 5.14 -2.30
N CYS A 50 18.89 4.59 -1.13
CA CYS A 50 18.12 4.65 0.11
C CYS A 50 19.07 4.58 1.29
N GLN A 51 19.07 5.60 2.16
CA GLN A 51 19.98 5.68 3.30
C GLN A 51 19.53 4.86 4.52
N LEU A 52 18.24 4.46 4.57
CA LEU A 52 17.73 3.67 5.70
C LEU A 52 18.26 2.23 5.70
N GLN A 53 18.46 1.63 4.53
CA GLN A 53 18.98 0.27 4.42
C GLN A 53 18.24 -0.74 5.31
N CYS A 54 16.91 -0.62 5.40
CA CYS A 54 16.08 -1.43 6.28
C CYS A 54 16.25 -2.93 6.03
N ASP A 55 16.26 -3.74 7.06
CA ASP A 55 16.53 -5.18 7.01
C ASP A 55 15.56 -5.98 6.10
N HIS A 56 14.36 -5.47 5.89
CA HIS A 56 13.37 -6.13 5.03
C HIS A 56 13.62 -5.91 3.53
N CYS A 57 14.29 -4.83 3.10
CA CYS A 57 14.41 -4.53 1.67
C CYS A 57 15.78 -4.01 1.21
N GLN A 58 16.55 -3.31 2.03
CA GLN A 58 17.85 -2.70 1.68
C GLN A 58 17.82 -1.93 0.33
N GLY A 59 16.72 -1.21 0.06
CA GLY A 59 16.55 -0.48 -1.19
C GLY A 59 16.24 -1.34 -2.44
N LYS A 60 16.32 -2.67 -2.37
CA LYS A 60 16.14 -3.57 -3.54
C LYS A 60 14.77 -3.46 -4.20
N ILE A 61 13.75 -3.04 -3.47
CA ILE A 61 12.42 -2.80 -4.05
C ILE A 61 12.41 -1.62 -5.03
N LEU A 62 13.41 -0.75 -5.02
CA LEU A 62 13.55 0.40 -5.91
C LEU A 62 14.21 0.02 -7.24
N GLU A 63 15.05 -1.02 -7.27
CA GLU A 63 15.83 -1.43 -8.45
C GLU A 63 14.99 -1.62 -9.73
N PRO A 64 13.79 -2.23 -9.69
CA PRO A 64 12.97 -2.40 -10.88
C PRO A 64 12.18 -1.14 -11.28
N MET A 65 12.24 -0.06 -10.51
CA MET A 65 11.52 1.18 -10.82
C MET A 65 12.34 2.04 -11.77
N PRO A 66 11.74 2.62 -12.83
CA PRO A 66 12.39 3.68 -13.59
C PRO A 66 12.90 4.78 -12.69
N ALA A 67 14.16 5.17 -12.86
CA ALA A 67 14.79 6.23 -12.07
C ALA A 67 14.50 7.60 -12.69
N ALA A 68 13.99 8.52 -11.85
CA ALA A 68 13.75 9.92 -12.18
C ALA A 68 14.41 10.79 -11.10
N THR A 69 15.75 10.78 -11.06
CA THR A 69 16.52 11.48 -10.02
C THR A 69 16.55 12.99 -10.17
N GLU A 70 16.11 13.49 -11.33
CA GLU A 70 15.95 14.90 -11.61
C GLU A 70 14.48 15.22 -11.91
N PRO A 71 13.97 16.41 -11.53
CA PRO A 71 12.58 16.82 -11.74
C PRO A 71 12.12 16.72 -13.21
N GLU A 72 12.97 17.12 -14.16
CA GLU A 72 12.69 17.06 -15.60
C GLU A 72 12.51 15.60 -16.06
N GLY A 73 13.34 14.69 -15.56
CA GLY A 73 13.25 13.26 -15.85
C GLY A 73 11.92 12.66 -15.37
N LEU A 74 11.39 13.14 -14.23
CA LEU A 74 10.07 12.71 -13.74
C LEU A 74 8.97 13.13 -14.73
N VAL A 75 9.02 14.37 -15.23
CA VAL A 75 8.04 14.88 -16.21
C VAL A 75 8.10 14.07 -17.51
N GLU A 76 9.30 13.82 -18.05
CA GLU A 76 9.49 13.06 -19.28
C GLU A 76 8.96 11.62 -19.15
N ILE A 77 9.32 10.91 -18.06
CA ILE A 77 8.84 9.56 -17.81
C ILE A 77 7.32 9.55 -17.69
N CYS A 78 6.71 10.47 -16.94
CA CYS A 78 5.28 10.48 -16.75
C CYS A 78 4.52 10.81 -18.06
N LYS A 79 5.03 11.70 -18.91
CA LYS A 79 4.46 11.93 -20.25
C LYS A 79 4.51 10.66 -21.09
N ALA A 80 5.65 9.99 -21.15
CA ALA A 80 5.77 8.73 -21.88
C ALA A 80 4.85 7.61 -21.32
N LEU A 81 4.56 7.62 -20.03
CA LEU A 81 3.59 6.69 -19.41
C LEU A 81 2.15 7.04 -19.81
N ALA A 82 1.80 8.32 -19.81
CA ALA A 82 0.48 8.77 -20.26
C ALA A 82 0.24 8.42 -21.73
N ASP A 83 1.22 8.67 -22.62
CA ASP A 83 1.16 8.32 -24.04
C ASP A 83 0.96 6.80 -24.28
N LYS A 84 1.44 5.97 -23.34
CA LYS A 84 1.23 4.52 -23.34
C LYS A 84 -0.08 4.07 -22.72
N GLY A 85 -0.95 5.00 -22.31
CA GLY A 85 -2.25 4.72 -21.73
C GLY A 85 -2.21 4.30 -20.25
N SER A 86 -1.20 4.72 -19.49
CA SER A 86 -1.21 4.54 -18.05
C SER A 86 -2.35 5.33 -17.41
N LEU A 87 -2.99 4.75 -16.39
CA LEU A 87 -4.08 5.38 -15.63
C LEU A 87 -3.55 6.33 -14.55
N GLY A 88 -2.31 6.12 -14.14
CA GLY A 88 -1.65 6.91 -13.14
C GLY A 88 -0.24 6.42 -12.87
N VAL A 89 0.40 6.98 -11.86
CA VAL A 89 1.77 6.68 -11.46
C VAL A 89 1.90 6.68 -9.94
N LEU A 90 2.67 5.73 -9.42
CA LEU A 90 3.17 5.77 -8.04
C LEU A 90 4.56 6.40 -8.05
N ILE A 91 4.70 7.58 -7.47
CA ILE A 91 6.01 8.20 -7.26
C ILE A 91 6.51 7.74 -5.89
N SER A 92 7.69 7.15 -5.87
CA SER A 92 8.34 6.59 -4.68
C SER A 92 9.83 6.93 -4.70
N GLY A 93 10.57 6.37 -3.77
CA GLY A 93 12.03 6.51 -3.68
C GLY A 93 12.56 5.97 -2.37
N GLY A 94 13.87 6.00 -2.21
CA GLY A 94 14.53 5.73 -0.95
C GLY A 94 14.53 6.96 -0.05
N CYS A 95 14.56 6.69 1.24
CA CYS A 95 14.56 7.72 2.27
C CYS A 95 15.98 8.11 2.69
N ASP A 96 16.13 9.35 3.16
CA ASP A 96 17.26 9.79 3.97
C ASP A 96 17.23 9.12 5.37
N ARG A 97 18.24 9.42 6.19
CA ARG A 97 18.32 8.88 7.56
C ARG A 97 17.21 9.37 8.50
N GLN A 98 16.46 10.39 8.12
CA GLN A 98 15.30 10.90 8.82
C GLN A 98 13.98 10.31 8.31
N GLY A 99 14.03 9.34 7.38
CA GLY A 99 12.86 8.69 6.82
C GLY A 99 12.11 9.53 5.78
N ARG A 100 12.74 10.53 5.17
CA ARG A 100 12.13 11.49 4.24
C ARG A 100 12.62 11.29 2.82
N LEU A 101 11.78 11.67 1.86
CA LEU A 101 12.14 11.79 0.45
C LEU A 101 12.33 13.26 0.08
N PRO A 102 13.05 13.58 -1.01
CA PRO A 102 13.36 14.96 -1.44
C PRO A 102 12.16 15.62 -2.15
N TRP A 103 10.97 15.58 -1.55
CA TRP A 103 9.73 16.05 -2.18
C TRP A 103 9.78 17.51 -2.62
N LYS A 104 10.45 18.38 -1.83
CA LYS A 104 10.49 19.83 -2.11
C LYS A 104 11.08 20.13 -3.48
N ASP A 105 12.05 19.33 -3.92
CA ASP A 105 12.72 19.49 -5.22
C ASP A 105 11.81 19.05 -6.37
N PHE A 106 10.83 18.18 -6.12
CA PHE A 106 9.95 17.59 -7.13
C PHE A 106 8.55 18.21 -7.21
N LEU A 107 8.18 19.15 -6.33
CA LEU A 107 6.82 19.70 -6.29
C LEU A 107 6.41 20.33 -7.62
N SER A 108 7.30 21.12 -8.25
CA SER A 108 7.04 21.75 -9.54
C SER A 108 6.88 20.72 -10.66
N ALA A 109 7.69 19.65 -10.65
CA ALA A 109 7.58 18.58 -11.63
C ALA A 109 6.28 17.79 -11.47
N ILE A 110 5.86 17.49 -10.23
CA ILE A 110 4.58 16.83 -9.93
C ILE A 110 3.41 17.69 -10.44
N TYR A 111 3.44 18.99 -10.17
CA TYR A 111 2.43 19.93 -10.68
C TYR A 111 2.37 19.89 -12.22
N GLN A 112 3.51 19.90 -12.89
CA GLN A 112 3.58 19.83 -14.35
C GLN A 112 3.05 18.49 -14.87
N VAL A 113 3.40 17.36 -14.24
CA VAL A 113 2.86 16.02 -14.55
C VAL A 113 1.33 16.04 -14.47
N LYS A 114 0.76 16.55 -13.39
CA LYS A 114 -0.69 16.64 -13.22
C LYS A 114 -1.35 17.48 -14.31
N LYS A 115 -0.77 18.65 -14.62
CA LYS A 115 -1.29 19.56 -15.63
C LYS A 115 -1.24 18.98 -17.04
N ASP A 116 -0.12 18.30 -17.40
CA ASP A 116 0.15 17.92 -18.78
C ASP A 116 -0.37 16.51 -19.14
N THR A 117 -0.59 15.63 -18.15
CA THR A 117 -0.86 14.21 -18.44
C THR A 117 -2.22 13.71 -17.95
N GLY A 118 -2.84 14.36 -16.98
CA GLY A 118 -4.07 13.88 -16.34
C GLY A 118 -3.90 12.59 -15.55
N LEU A 119 -2.67 12.07 -15.34
CA LEU A 119 -2.42 10.87 -14.56
C LEU A 119 -2.91 11.03 -13.12
N TYR A 120 -3.47 9.95 -12.57
CA TYR A 120 -3.70 9.87 -11.13
C TYR A 120 -2.37 9.65 -10.43
N VAL A 121 -1.95 10.58 -9.57
CA VAL A 121 -0.65 10.58 -8.93
C VAL A 121 -0.79 10.16 -7.47
N SER A 122 -0.21 9.02 -7.11
CA SER A 122 0.00 8.66 -5.71
C SER A 122 1.48 8.73 -5.36
N VAL A 123 1.77 9.01 -4.09
CA VAL A 123 3.13 9.05 -3.57
C VAL A 123 3.30 8.07 -2.41
N HIS A 124 4.40 7.33 -2.38
CA HIS A 124 4.82 6.63 -1.17
C HIS A 124 5.66 7.60 -0.35
N CYS A 125 5.02 8.27 0.62
CA CYS A 125 5.44 9.61 1.02
C CYS A 125 6.63 9.65 2.00
N GLY A 126 6.94 8.54 2.71
CA GLY A 126 7.87 8.59 3.84
C GLY A 126 7.36 9.50 4.96
N LEU A 127 8.26 10.01 5.80
CA LEU A 127 7.90 10.96 6.84
C LEU A 127 7.79 12.37 6.28
N LEU A 128 6.73 13.08 6.66
CA LEU A 128 6.44 14.44 6.19
C LEU A 128 6.30 15.43 7.35
N ASP A 129 6.71 16.66 7.09
CA ASP A 129 6.27 17.85 7.85
C ASP A 129 5.01 18.47 7.21
N LYS A 130 4.40 19.44 7.91
CA LYS A 130 3.17 20.11 7.47
C LYS A 130 3.34 20.85 6.14
N ASP A 131 4.49 21.48 5.94
CA ASP A 131 4.75 22.26 4.72
C ASP A 131 4.92 21.36 3.51
N THR A 132 5.62 20.23 3.67
CA THR A 132 5.79 19.25 2.61
C THR A 132 4.47 18.55 2.26
N ALA A 133 3.64 18.19 3.26
CA ALA A 133 2.32 17.61 3.03
C ALA A 133 1.41 18.58 2.24
N ARG A 134 1.40 19.86 2.61
CA ARG A 134 0.69 20.92 1.87
C ARG A 134 1.24 21.09 0.46
N GLY A 135 2.57 21.15 0.30
CA GLY A 135 3.20 21.26 -1.01
C GLY A 135 2.83 20.12 -1.95
N LEU A 136 2.80 18.87 -1.46
CA LEU A 136 2.33 17.72 -2.25
C LEU A 136 0.86 17.87 -2.67
N LYS A 137 -0.01 18.33 -1.76
CA LYS A 137 -1.42 18.60 -2.07
C LYS A 137 -1.55 19.68 -3.12
N ASP A 138 -0.86 20.80 -2.96
CA ASP A 138 -0.90 21.95 -3.88
C ASP A 138 -0.30 21.59 -5.26
N ALA A 139 0.69 20.69 -5.30
CA ALA A 139 1.23 20.12 -6.54
C ALA A 139 0.25 19.15 -7.25
N GLY A 140 -0.89 18.83 -6.63
CA GLY A 140 -1.92 17.99 -7.23
C GLY A 140 -1.74 16.49 -7.00
N VAL A 141 -0.98 16.07 -5.97
CA VAL A 141 -0.96 14.67 -5.56
C VAL A 141 -2.36 14.25 -5.13
N ASP A 142 -2.84 13.13 -5.65
CA ASP A 142 -4.20 12.64 -5.41
C ASP A 142 -4.31 11.86 -4.11
N GLN A 143 -3.26 11.09 -3.74
CA GLN A 143 -3.21 10.33 -2.49
C GLN A 143 -1.77 10.07 -2.02
N ALA A 144 -1.60 9.93 -0.71
CA ALA A 144 -0.35 9.56 -0.06
C ALA A 144 -0.44 8.17 0.58
N LEU A 145 0.56 7.33 0.33
CA LEU A 145 0.72 6.02 0.91
C LEU A 145 1.78 6.10 2.01
N LEU A 146 1.51 5.47 3.15
CA LEU A 146 2.40 5.49 4.31
C LEU A 146 2.41 4.14 5.01
N ASP A 147 3.59 3.54 5.20
CA ASP A 147 3.75 2.38 6.06
C ASP A 147 3.64 2.80 7.52
N VAL A 148 2.68 2.22 8.24
CA VAL A 148 2.44 2.52 9.65
C VAL A 148 2.91 1.36 10.50
N ILE A 149 3.96 1.60 11.29
CA ILE A 149 4.52 0.65 12.25
C ILE A 149 4.08 1.07 13.65
N GLY A 150 3.62 0.11 14.45
CA GLY A 150 2.95 0.38 15.72
C GLY A 150 3.86 0.46 16.95
N ASP A 151 5.17 0.21 16.83
CA ASP A 151 6.10 0.30 17.95
C ASP A 151 7.50 0.80 17.57
N ASP A 152 8.19 1.41 18.53
CA ASP A 152 9.52 1.98 18.35
C ASP A 152 10.61 0.92 18.24
N GLU A 153 10.38 -0.28 18.78
CA GLU A 153 11.34 -1.37 18.70
C GLU A 153 11.51 -1.89 17.28
N THR A 154 10.40 -2.00 16.54
CA THR A 154 10.44 -2.37 15.12
C THR A 154 11.20 -1.31 14.30
N TYR A 155 11.04 -0.02 14.63
CA TYR A 155 11.84 1.04 13.99
C TYR A 155 13.33 0.87 14.27
N ARG A 156 13.72 0.63 15.53
CA ARG A 156 15.13 0.42 15.87
C ARG A 156 15.71 -0.83 15.24
N SER A 157 14.99 -1.94 15.30
CA SER A 157 15.52 -3.24 14.88
C SER A 157 15.51 -3.44 13.37
N ILE A 158 14.48 -2.94 12.65
CA ILE A 158 14.30 -3.19 11.21
C ILE A 158 14.72 -2.00 10.36
N TYR A 159 14.44 -0.77 10.81
CA TYR A 159 14.75 0.45 10.07
C TYR A 159 16.04 1.12 10.55
N HIS A 160 16.58 0.70 11.69
CA HIS A 160 17.82 1.23 12.31
C HIS A 160 17.73 2.73 12.60
N VAL A 161 16.56 3.19 13.07
CA VAL A 161 16.26 4.60 13.34
C VAL A 161 15.57 4.78 14.70
N ASP A 162 15.68 6.00 15.25
CA ASP A 162 15.15 6.34 16.58
C ASP A 162 13.91 7.25 16.52
N PHE A 163 13.40 7.61 15.33
CA PHE A 163 12.28 8.56 15.26
C PHE A 163 10.91 7.97 15.64
N GLY A 164 10.71 6.67 15.59
CA GLY A 164 9.59 5.91 16.16
C GLY A 164 8.17 6.32 15.77
N VAL A 165 7.22 5.80 16.52
CA VAL A 165 5.76 5.98 16.32
C VAL A 165 5.35 7.46 16.35
N GLY A 166 6.02 8.29 17.16
CA GLY A 166 5.70 9.71 17.21
C GLY A 166 5.87 10.45 15.89
N ALA A 167 6.83 10.05 15.04
CA ALA A 167 7.02 10.63 13.72
C ALA A 167 5.92 10.22 12.74
N ILE A 168 5.45 8.96 12.81
CA ILE A 168 4.32 8.48 12.02
C ILE A 168 3.05 9.27 12.36
N ARG A 169 2.74 9.46 13.65
CA ARG A 169 1.56 10.25 14.06
C ARG A 169 1.64 11.67 13.52
N ARG A 170 2.79 12.34 13.62
CA ARG A 170 2.97 13.70 13.05
C ARG A 170 2.79 13.72 11.54
N THR A 171 3.23 12.67 10.82
CA THR A 171 3.02 12.55 9.38
C THR A 171 1.54 12.37 9.03
N LEU A 172 0.81 11.51 9.73
CA LEU A 172 -0.64 11.33 9.54
C LEU A 172 -1.39 12.63 9.84
N GLU A 173 -1.05 13.35 10.92
CA GLU A 173 -1.58 14.69 11.20
C GLU A 173 -1.31 15.68 10.08
N ALA A 174 -0.07 15.71 9.56
CA ALA A 174 0.30 16.63 8.47
C ALA A 174 -0.52 16.36 7.21
N LEU A 175 -0.70 15.08 6.85
CA LEU A 175 -1.51 14.66 5.70
C LEU A 175 -2.99 15.03 5.87
N ASN A 176 -3.60 14.75 7.02
CA ASN A 176 -4.99 15.11 7.29
C ASN A 176 -5.19 16.64 7.30
N ASN A 177 -4.29 17.41 7.92
CA ASN A 177 -4.33 18.87 7.92
C ASN A 177 -4.19 19.49 6.52
N ALA A 178 -3.48 18.81 5.62
CA ALA A 178 -3.36 19.20 4.22
C ALA A 178 -4.55 18.73 3.36
N ALA A 179 -5.51 18.00 3.93
CA ALA A 179 -6.59 17.32 3.22
C ALA A 179 -6.06 16.47 2.03
N LEU A 180 -4.90 15.85 2.20
CA LEU A 180 -4.32 14.90 1.24
C LEU A 180 -4.79 13.49 1.62
N PRO A 181 -5.58 12.80 0.74
CA PRO A 181 -6.10 11.47 1.03
C PRO A 181 -5.01 10.48 1.43
N VAL A 182 -5.22 9.79 2.55
CA VAL A 182 -4.20 8.89 3.14
C VAL A 182 -4.60 7.43 2.93
N VAL A 183 -3.63 6.64 2.49
CA VAL A 183 -3.76 5.18 2.33
C VAL A 183 -2.66 4.50 3.15
N PRO A 184 -2.89 4.26 4.44
CA PRO A 184 -1.93 3.60 5.30
C PRO A 184 -1.79 2.12 4.95
N HIS A 185 -0.56 1.62 5.11
CA HIS A 185 -0.20 0.21 4.95
C HIS A 185 0.21 -0.38 6.29
N VAL A 186 -0.29 -1.57 6.59
CA VAL A 186 0.18 -2.39 7.73
C VAL A 186 0.86 -3.62 7.18
N ILE A 187 2.12 -3.81 7.56
CA ILE A 187 2.97 -4.91 7.08
C ILE A 187 2.99 -6.00 8.15
N CYS A 188 2.21 -7.05 7.92
CA CYS A 188 2.18 -8.21 8.81
C CYS A 188 3.52 -8.96 8.81
N GLY A 189 4.03 -9.26 10.00
CA GLY A 189 5.28 -9.99 10.17
C GLY A 189 6.55 -9.19 9.83
N LEU A 190 6.48 -7.86 9.79
CA LEU A 190 7.64 -7.02 9.46
C LEU A 190 8.85 -7.29 10.37
N TYR A 191 8.62 -7.64 11.64
CA TYR A 191 9.67 -7.98 12.60
C TYR A 191 10.20 -9.41 12.35
N TYR A 192 11.01 -9.58 11.31
CA TYR A 192 11.61 -10.87 10.88
C TYR A 192 10.60 -12.02 10.77
N GLY A 193 9.44 -11.76 10.20
CA GLY A 193 8.35 -12.72 10.01
C GLY A 193 7.40 -12.85 11.22
N ARG A 194 7.71 -12.24 12.36
CA ARG A 194 6.92 -12.33 13.59
C ARG A 194 5.92 -11.19 13.68
N MET A 195 4.71 -11.50 14.08
CA MET A 195 3.69 -10.50 14.43
C MET A 195 4.09 -9.78 15.72
N ARG A 196 4.07 -8.45 15.71
CA ARG A 196 4.48 -7.64 16.86
C ARG A 196 3.61 -6.40 17.07
N SER A 197 3.58 -5.50 16.11
CA SER A 197 3.04 -4.16 16.27
C SER A 197 1.82 -3.86 15.40
N GLU A 198 1.31 -4.81 14.64
CA GLU A 198 0.26 -4.61 13.64
C GLU A 198 -1.04 -4.12 14.26
N LYS A 199 -1.44 -4.67 15.41
CA LYS A 199 -2.65 -4.22 16.12
C LYS A 199 -2.49 -2.80 16.67
N GLN A 200 -1.28 -2.42 17.09
CA GLN A 200 -1.00 -1.05 17.51
C GLN A 200 -0.98 -0.09 16.32
N ALA A 201 -0.45 -0.53 15.17
CA ALA A 201 -0.52 0.23 13.92
C ALA A 201 -1.98 0.53 13.53
N LEU A 202 -2.86 -0.48 13.60
CA LEU A 202 -4.30 -0.30 13.35
C LEU A 202 -4.96 0.70 14.30
N LYS A 203 -4.61 0.68 15.60
CA LYS A 203 -5.10 1.66 16.58
C LYS A 203 -4.62 3.07 16.27
N ILE A 204 -3.35 3.22 15.86
CA ILE A 204 -2.82 4.51 15.44
C ILE A 204 -3.61 5.03 14.23
N ILE A 205 -3.79 4.18 13.22
CA ILE A 205 -4.51 4.53 11.99
C ILE A 205 -5.96 4.94 12.30
N SER A 206 -6.63 4.26 13.22
CA SER A 206 -8.04 4.54 13.56
C SER A 206 -8.27 5.90 14.23
N ASP A 207 -7.21 6.60 14.67
CA ASP A 207 -7.29 7.97 15.19
C ASP A 207 -7.32 9.05 14.08
N PHE A 208 -7.19 8.66 12.79
CA PHE A 208 -7.05 9.57 11.65
C PHE A 208 -8.08 9.30 10.55
N GLU A 209 -8.37 10.31 9.74
CA GLU A 209 -9.16 10.14 8.53
C GLU A 209 -8.29 9.46 7.45
N ILE A 210 -8.78 8.33 6.93
CA ILE A 210 -8.09 7.56 5.89
C ILE A 210 -9.05 7.18 4.77
N GLU A 211 -8.53 7.10 3.56
CA GLU A 211 -9.30 6.75 2.37
C GLU A 211 -9.51 5.24 2.24
N GLN A 212 -8.48 4.47 2.60
CA GLN A 212 -8.46 3.02 2.50
C GLN A 212 -7.35 2.46 3.38
N LEU A 213 -7.55 1.28 3.95
CA LEU A 213 -6.52 0.51 4.67
C LEU A 213 -5.94 -0.56 3.75
N VAL A 214 -4.62 -0.66 3.66
CA VAL A 214 -3.94 -1.74 2.94
C VAL A 214 -3.22 -2.65 3.94
N ILE A 215 -3.54 -3.94 3.90
CA ILE A 215 -2.84 -4.99 4.65
C ILE A 215 -1.93 -5.74 3.68
N VAL A 216 -0.67 -5.85 4.03
CA VAL A 216 0.35 -6.63 3.31
C VAL A 216 1.06 -7.57 4.28
N ALA A 217 1.85 -8.50 3.76
CA ALA A 217 2.67 -9.39 4.57
C ALA A 217 4.13 -9.32 4.12
N LEU A 218 5.05 -9.54 5.04
CA LEU A 218 6.47 -9.56 4.74
C LEU A 218 6.75 -10.51 3.58
N MET A 219 7.41 -9.99 2.55
CA MET A 219 8.05 -10.78 1.50
C MET A 219 9.54 -10.85 1.79
N ALA A 220 10.05 -12.04 2.04
CA ALA A 220 11.47 -12.25 2.21
C ALA A 220 12.22 -11.94 0.91
N ILE A 221 13.00 -10.85 0.88
CA ILE A 221 13.80 -10.46 -0.27
C ILE A 221 15.19 -11.08 -0.12
N ARG A 222 15.55 -11.98 -1.05
CA ARG A 222 16.84 -12.68 -1.01
C ARG A 222 18.01 -11.69 -0.92
N GLY A 223 18.94 -11.98 0.00
CA GLY A 223 20.14 -11.16 0.21
C GLY A 223 19.89 -9.90 1.05
N THR A 224 18.80 -9.84 1.79
CA THR A 224 18.59 -8.88 2.88
C THR A 224 18.64 -9.62 4.23
N PRO A 225 18.84 -8.93 5.37
CA PRO A 225 18.83 -9.55 6.69
C PRO A 225 17.52 -10.32 7.00
N ALA A 226 16.37 -9.80 6.57
CA ALA A 226 15.09 -10.49 6.69
C ALA A 226 14.81 -11.49 5.56
N GLY A 227 15.74 -11.67 4.62
CA GLY A 227 15.55 -12.44 3.40
C GLY A 227 15.40 -13.96 3.58
N THR A 228 15.67 -14.47 4.78
CA THR A 228 15.45 -15.88 5.15
C THR A 228 14.33 -16.06 6.16
N SER A 229 13.65 -14.98 6.54
CA SER A 229 12.54 -15.01 7.49
C SER A 229 11.34 -15.70 6.87
N GLN A 230 10.73 -16.60 7.63
CA GLN A 230 9.43 -17.13 7.30
C GLN A 230 8.38 -16.04 7.55
N GLY A 231 7.53 -15.76 6.55
CA GLY A 231 6.44 -14.81 6.70
C GLY A 231 5.39 -15.25 7.72
N PRO A 232 4.45 -14.35 8.07
CA PRO A 232 3.38 -14.68 9.01
C PRO A 232 2.43 -15.73 8.41
N SER A 233 1.76 -16.49 9.29
CA SER A 233 0.74 -17.45 8.88
C SER A 233 -0.50 -16.77 8.31
N ALA A 234 -1.29 -17.51 7.53
CA ALA A 234 -2.56 -17.00 6.99
C ALA A 234 -3.54 -16.62 8.12
N GLU A 235 -3.53 -17.34 9.23
CA GLU A 235 -4.31 -17.06 10.42
C GLU A 235 -3.95 -15.72 11.06
N GLU A 236 -2.66 -15.45 11.23
CA GLU A 236 -2.16 -14.21 11.81
C GLU A 236 -2.54 -12.99 10.95
N VAL A 237 -2.39 -13.08 9.63
CA VAL A 237 -2.80 -12.00 8.70
C VAL A 237 -4.31 -11.81 8.75
N ALA A 238 -5.09 -12.89 8.80
CA ALA A 238 -6.55 -12.82 8.91
C ALA A 238 -7.00 -12.10 10.19
N GLU A 239 -6.30 -12.32 11.32
CA GLU A 239 -6.56 -11.61 12.58
C GLU A 239 -6.36 -10.10 12.45
N VAL A 240 -5.34 -9.66 11.71
CA VAL A 240 -5.11 -8.23 11.45
C VAL A 240 -6.24 -7.64 10.61
N ILE A 241 -6.70 -8.37 9.58
CA ILE A 241 -7.83 -7.93 8.76
C ILE A 241 -9.10 -7.81 9.60
N VAL A 242 -9.38 -8.80 10.45
CA VAL A 242 -10.53 -8.79 11.37
C VAL A 242 -10.46 -7.61 12.35
N GLU A 243 -9.29 -7.37 12.95
CA GLU A 243 -9.13 -6.25 13.88
C GLU A 243 -9.25 -4.90 13.16
N GLY A 244 -8.69 -4.76 11.95
CA GLY A 244 -8.85 -3.56 11.14
C GLY A 244 -10.32 -3.28 10.82
N ARG A 245 -11.10 -4.31 10.44
CA ARG A 245 -12.55 -4.17 10.21
C ARG A 245 -13.32 -3.77 11.46
N LYS A 246 -12.94 -4.31 12.62
CA LYS A 246 -13.59 -3.97 13.89
C LYS A 246 -13.35 -2.51 14.28
N LEU A 247 -12.12 -2.02 14.13
CA LEU A 247 -11.76 -0.64 14.47
C LEU A 247 -12.33 0.38 13.46
N MET A 248 -12.39 0.02 12.18
CA MET A 248 -12.76 0.91 11.08
C MET A 248 -13.80 0.23 10.17
N PRO A 249 -15.05 0.02 10.62
CA PRO A 249 -16.05 -0.79 9.91
C PRO A 249 -16.47 -0.22 8.55
N TRP A 250 -16.36 1.09 8.34
CA TRP A 250 -16.70 1.78 7.10
C TRP A 250 -15.53 2.03 6.15
N VAL A 251 -14.31 1.67 6.54
CA VAL A 251 -13.12 1.86 5.71
C VAL A 251 -12.92 0.66 4.77
N ARG A 252 -12.71 0.92 3.48
CA ARG A 252 -12.34 -0.14 2.53
C ARG A 252 -11.00 -0.75 2.94
N THR A 253 -10.96 -2.08 2.98
CA THR A 253 -9.74 -2.83 3.27
C THR A 253 -9.25 -3.52 2.01
N SER A 254 -8.00 -3.28 1.65
CA SER A 254 -7.29 -3.91 0.53
C SER A 254 -6.29 -4.94 1.04
N PHE A 255 -6.29 -6.13 0.47
CA PHE A 255 -5.22 -7.09 0.64
C PHE A 255 -4.18 -6.88 -0.48
N GLY A 256 -3.04 -6.27 -0.11
CA GLY A 256 -2.08 -5.71 -1.04
C GLY A 256 -1.22 -6.73 -1.77
N CYS A 257 -0.36 -6.22 -2.67
CA CYS A 257 0.47 -7.06 -3.53
C CYS A 257 1.72 -7.63 -2.85
N ALA A 258 2.23 -7.01 -1.78
CA ALA A 258 3.35 -7.55 -1.02
C ALA A 258 2.84 -8.65 -0.08
N ARG A 259 3.03 -9.90 -0.49
CA ARG A 259 2.75 -11.12 0.27
C ARG A 259 3.37 -12.32 -0.42
N GLU A 260 3.51 -13.43 0.30
CA GLU A 260 3.96 -14.70 -0.26
C GLU A 260 3.02 -15.16 -1.39
N ARG A 261 3.59 -15.45 -2.56
CA ARG A 261 2.84 -15.96 -3.71
C ARG A 261 2.56 -17.45 -3.54
N GLY A 262 1.36 -17.87 -3.98
CA GLY A 262 0.92 -19.27 -3.86
C GLY A 262 0.36 -19.63 -2.48
N ASN A 263 0.31 -18.70 -1.53
CA ASN A 263 -0.36 -18.91 -0.25
C ASN A 263 -1.88 -18.64 -0.41
N GLU A 264 -2.57 -19.56 -1.10
CA GLU A 264 -4.01 -19.44 -1.35
C GLU A 264 -4.82 -19.33 -0.06
N LYS A 265 -4.39 -20.00 1.01
CA LYS A 265 -5.09 -19.94 2.30
C LYS A 265 -5.17 -18.53 2.85
N MET A 266 -4.10 -17.75 2.70
CA MET A 266 -4.08 -16.34 3.12
C MET A 266 -5.09 -15.49 2.32
N GLU A 267 -5.17 -15.73 1.01
CA GLU A 267 -6.13 -15.05 0.13
C GLU A 267 -7.58 -15.45 0.45
N LEU A 268 -7.83 -16.73 0.67
CA LEU A 268 -9.17 -17.23 1.03
C LEU A 268 -9.64 -16.63 2.36
N TYR A 269 -8.77 -16.54 3.37
CA TYR A 269 -9.11 -15.92 4.65
C TYR A 269 -9.35 -14.41 4.51
N ALA A 270 -8.62 -13.72 3.63
CA ALA A 270 -8.88 -12.32 3.34
C ALA A 270 -10.28 -12.11 2.72
N ILE A 271 -10.68 -12.96 1.76
CA ILE A 271 -12.04 -12.96 1.21
C ILE A 271 -13.07 -13.29 2.30
N ASP A 272 -12.81 -14.32 3.12
CA ASP A 272 -13.70 -14.75 4.21
C ASP A 272 -13.87 -13.66 5.28
N ALA A 273 -12.86 -12.78 5.46
CA ALA A 273 -12.93 -11.60 6.33
C ALA A 273 -13.60 -10.38 5.68
N GLY A 274 -13.98 -10.47 4.40
CA GLY A 274 -14.69 -9.41 3.70
C GLY A 274 -13.81 -8.24 3.27
N VAL A 275 -12.57 -8.51 2.78
CA VAL A 275 -11.79 -7.47 2.11
C VAL A 275 -12.54 -6.98 0.87
N ASN A 276 -12.44 -5.68 0.60
CA ASN A 276 -13.11 -5.03 -0.51
C ASN A 276 -12.25 -5.01 -1.78
N ARG A 277 -10.95 -5.24 -1.60
CA ARG A 277 -9.95 -5.11 -2.64
C ARG A 277 -8.85 -6.15 -2.43
N MET A 278 -8.34 -6.72 -3.52
CA MET A 278 -7.22 -7.67 -3.46
C MET A 278 -6.35 -7.55 -4.70
N ALA A 279 -5.04 -7.44 -4.51
CA ALA A 279 -4.10 -7.48 -5.61
C ALA A 279 -3.78 -8.92 -6.01
N LEU A 280 -3.65 -9.18 -7.31
CA LEU A 280 -3.15 -10.45 -7.86
C LEU A 280 -3.83 -11.69 -7.23
N PRO A 281 -5.16 -11.83 -7.33
CA PRO A 281 -5.86 -12.95 -6.75
C PRO A 281 -5.47 -14.28 -7.43
N SER A 282 -5.46 -15.37 -6.68
CA SER A 282 -5.47 -16.73 -7.24
C SER A 282 -6.86 -17.07 -7.80
N ASP A 283 -6.92 -18.11 -8.64
CA ASP A 283 -8.20 -18.62 -9.14
C ASP A 283 -9.09 -19.07 -7.97
N ALA A 284 -8.52 -19.67 -6.93
CA ALA A 284 -9.24 -20.05 -5.72
C ALA A 284 -9.89 -18.86 -5.00
N ALA A 285 -9.21 -17.70 -4.95
CA ALA A 285 -9.77 -16.47 -4.39
C ALA A 285 -10.91 -15.92 -5.23
N ILE A 286 -10.78 -15.95 -6.57
CA ILE A 286 -11.84 -15.52 -7.49
C ILE A 286 -13.07 -16.42 -7.34
N GLU A 287 -12.89 -17.74 -7.31
CA GLU A 287 -13.99 -18.70 -7.11
C GLU A 287 -14.65 -18.54 -5.73
N ARG A 288 -13.88 -18.25 -4.68
CA ARG A 288 -14.45 -17.96 -3.36
C ARG A 288 -15.32 -16.69 -3.39
N ALA A 289 -14.87 -15.64 -4.07
CA ALA A 289 -15.64 -14.41 -4.24
C ALA A 289 -16.95 -14.65 -5.01
N LYS A 290 -16.91 -15.44 -6.11
CA LYS A 290 -18.10 -15.89 -6.84
C LYS A 290 -19.05 -16.69 -5.96
N GLY A 291 -18.52 -17.61 -5.15
CA GLY A 291 -19.30 -18.44 -4.22
C GLY A 291 -20.08 -17.61 -3.17
N TYR A 292 -19.58 -16.44 -2.82
CA TYR A 292 -20.28 -15.49 -1.96
C TYR A 292 -21.26 -14.56 -2.73
N GLY A 293 -21.32 -14.66 -4.07
CA GLY A 293 -22.14 -13.77 -4.90
C GLY A 293 -21.70 -12.32 -4.86
N LEU A 294 -20.39 -12.07 -4.80
CA LEU A 294 -19.86 -10.70 -4.83
C LEU A 294 -19.95 -10.11 -6.25
N ASP A 295 -20.25 -8.81 -6.34
CA ASP A 295 -20.01 -8.03 -7.57
C ASP A 295 -18.50 -7.89 -7.74
N ILE A 296 -17.95 -8.59 -8.74
CA ILE A 296 -16.50 -8.66 -8.99
C ILE A 296 -16.15 -7.67 -10.08
N ARG A 297 -15.17 -6.80 -9.76
CA ARG A 297 -14.58 -5.84 -10.69
C ARG A 297 -13.08 -5.99 -10.77
N TYR A 298 -12.49 -5.51 -11.85
CA TYR A 298 -11.07 -5.62 -12.13
C TYR A 298 -10.48 -4.25 -12.41
N GLN A 299 -9.30 -3.97 -11.85
CA GLN A 299 -8.63 -2.68 -12.00
C GLN A 299 -7.13 -2.86 -12.26
N ARG A 300 -6.61 -2.22 -13.30
CA ARG A 300 -5.20 -2.34 -13.70
C ARG A 300 -4.30 -1.31 -13.02
N THR A 301 -4.58 -1.00 -11.75
CA THR A 301 -3.81 -0.04 -10.95
C THR A 301 -3.14 -0.70 -9.75
N CYS A 302 -2.39 0.11 -8.97
CA CYS A 302 -1.91 -0.31 -7.66
C CYS A 302 -3.11 -0.60 -6.73
N CYS A 303 -2.98 -1.60 -5.88
CA CYS A 303 -3.99 -1.97 -4.88
C CYS A 303 -4.27 -0.87 -3.85
N SER A 304 -3.44 0.16 -3.79
CA SER A 304 -3.62 1.34 -2.93
C SER A 304 -4.46 2.43 -3.60
N VAL A 305 -4.73 2.35 -4.91
CA VAL A 305 -5.52 3.38 -5.61
C VAL A 305 -6.97 3.32 -5.16
N SER A 306 -7.42 4.39 -4.51
CA SER A 306 -8.73 4.47 -3.87
C SER A 306 -9.89 4.74 -4.84
N VAL A 307 -9.61 5.47 -5.93
CA VAL A 307 -10.60 5.77 -6.98
C VAL A 307 -10.93 4.56 -7.84
N ASP A 308 -12.09 4.60 -8.44
CA ASP A 308 -12.60 3.49 -9.25
C ASP A 308 -12.23 3.67 -10.73
N PHE A 309 -11.27 2.87 -11.20
CA PHE A 309 -10.93 2.67 -12.60
C PHE A 309 -11.35 1.25 -13.05
N SER A 310 -12.27 0.62 -12.34
CA SER A 310 -12.60 -0.79 -12.55
C SER A 310 -13.45 -1.02 -13.77
N ALA A 311 -13.34 -2.25 -14.31
CA ALA A 311 -14.15 -2.78 -15.36
C ALA A 311 -14.68 -4.18 -14.97
N PRO A 312 -15.72 -4.73 -15.67
CA PRO A 312 -16.23 -6.07 -15.41
C PRO A 312 -15.20 -7.18 -15.70
N THR A 313 -14.21 -6.89 -16.52
CA THR A 313 -13.14 -7.82 -16.90
C THR A 313 -11.78 -7.11 -16.86
N TRP A 314 -10.70 -7.89 -16.89
CA TRP A 314 -9.35 -7.33 -17.05
C TRP A 314 -9.17 -6.51 -18.32
#